data_967a46d38f05932c1475f3b3d5f43829
#
_entry.id   967a46d38f05932c1475f3b3d5f43829
#
_cell.length_a   1.000
_cell.length_b   1.000
_cell.length_c   1.000
_cell.angle_alpha   90.00
_cell.angle_beta   90.00
_cell.angle_gamma   90.00
#
_symmetry.space_group_name_H-M   'P 1'
#
loop_
_entity.id
_entity.type
_entity.pdbx_description
1 polymer ?
#
loop_
_entity_poly.entity_id
_entity_poly.type
_entity_poly.pdbx_seq_one_letter_code
_entity_poly.pdbx_strand_id
1 'polypeptide(L)'
;MEDSKIIDLYFARDEKAIYETQIKYGPYCYAIAYNILHNNEDCQECVSDTYLDTWNAIPPHRPSIFSTFIGKITRRISIDKYRKLNAQKRTNGEFDLSLDELEECVSSDNNVQDKIDELRLVDSINSFLATIKKEDRKIFVCRYFYFDSIDDITKRFNCSESKAK
;
A
#
# COMPACT_ATOMS: atom_id res chain seq x y z
N MET A 1 10.36 22.62 -6.20
CA MET A 1 11.32 22.38 -7.33
C MET A 1 10.68 21.49 -8.38
N GLU A 2 11.14 21.53 -9.66
CA GLU A 2 10.68 20.61 -10.71
C GLU A 2 11.31 19.23 -10.55
N ASP A 3 10.58 18.16 -10.97
CA ASP A 3 11.02 16.77 -10.79
C ASP A 3 12.36 16.46 -11.46
N SER A 4 12.57 17.01 -12.65
CA SER A 4 13.84 16.84 -13.37
C SER A 4 15.04 17.34 -12.56
N LYS A 5 14.90 18.49 -11.90
CA LYS A 5 15.94 19.06 -11.05
C LYS A 5 16.17 18.27 -9.77
N ILE A 6 15.09 17.72 -9.17
CA ILE A 6 15.22 16.82 -8.02
C ILE A 6 15.99 15.55 -8.42
N ILE A 7 15.65 14.96 -9.57
CA ILE A 7 16.35 13.79 -10.10
C ILE A 7 17.82 14.10 -10.37
N ASP A 8 18.13 15.27 -10.93
CA ASP A 8 19.52 15.68 -11.19
C ASP A 8 20.33 15.82 -9.90
N LEU A 9 19.71 16.30 -8.79
CA LEU A 9 20.34 16.32 -7.48
C LEU A 9 20.66 14.91 -6.95
N TYR A 10 19.75 13.92 -7.16
CA TYR A 10 20.06 12.53 -6.83
C TYR A 10 21.24 11.98 -7.63
N PHE A 11 21.32 12.31 -8.93
CA PHE A 11 22.46 11.90 -9.75
C PHE A 11 23.76 12.56 -9.31
N ALA A 12 23.71 13.81 -8.86
CA ALA A 12 24.84 14.52 -8.27
C ALA A 12 25.22 14.07 -6.86
N ARG A 13 24.42 13.15 -6.26
CA ARG A 13 24.57 12.75 -4.84
C ARG A 13 24.53 13.94 -3.87
N ASP A 14 23.75 14.97 -4.20
CA ASP A 14 23.51 16.11 -3.32
C ASP A 14 22.34 15.79 -2.36
N GLU A 15 22.59 15.86 -1.05
CA GLU A 15 21.60 15.59 0.00
C GLU A 15 20.36 16.50 -0.08
N LYS A 16 20.47 17.64 -0.75
CA LYS A 16 19.32 18.50 -1.07
C LYS A 16 18.22 17.77 -1.83
N ALA A 17 18.56 16.70 -2.57
CA ALA A 17 17.58 15.86 -3.26
C ALA A 17 16.53 15.28 -2.28
N ILE A 18 16.97 14.79 -1.12
CA ILE A 18 16.10 14.25 -0.08
C ILE A 18 15.20 15.35 0.47
N TYR A 19 15.76 16.51 0.79
CA TYR A 19 15.01 17.65 1.34
C TYR A 19 13.92 18.14 0.37
N GLU A 20 14.28 18.33 -0.90
CA GLU A 20 13.30 18.74 -1.93
C GLU A 20 12.22 17.71 -2.18
N THR A 21 12.59 16.42 -2.11
CA THR A 21 11.64 15.31 -2.20
C THR A 21 10.67 15.33 -1.00
N GLN A 22 11.17 15.54 0.19
CA GLN A 22 10.35 15.64 1.39
C GLN A 22 9.36 16.79 1.31
N ILE A 23 9.80 17.98 0.90
CA ILE A 23 8.90 19.13 0.76
C ILE A 23 7.80 18.84 -0.27
N LYS A 24 8.17 18.28 -1.42
CA LYS A 24 7.23 18.12 -2.53
C LYS A 24 6.32 16.90 -2.38
N TYR A 25 6.86 15.79 -1.91
CA TYR A 25 6.20 14.48 -1.92
C TYR A 25 5.96 13.89 -0.53
N GLY A 26 6.39 14.54 0.55
CA GLY A 26 6.17 14.05 1.91
C GLY A 26 4.71 13.76 2.22
N PRO A 27 3.78 14.72 2.04
CA PRO A 27 2.36 14.49 2.27
C PRO A 27 1.77 13.38 1.39
N TYR A 28 2.20 13.27 0.14
CA TYR A 28 1.77 12.23 -0.80
C TYR A 28 2.23 10.83 -0.36
N CYS A 29 3.50 10.67 0.01
CA CYS A 29 4.03 9.41 0.53
C CYS A 29 3.35 9.03 1.84
N TYR A 30 3.15 10.01 2.73
CA TYR A 30 2.46 9.78 4.00
C TYR A 30 1.01 9.30 3.79
N ALA A 31 0.26 9.91 2.86
CA ALA A 31 -1.10 9.48 2.54
C ALA A 31 -1.14 8.03 2.02
N ILE A 32 -0.18 7.64 1.15
CA ILE A 32 -0.06 6.26 0.67
C ILE A 32 0.20 5.29 1.83
N ALA A 33 1.15 5.62 2.71
CA ALA A 33 1.49 4.79 3.86
C ALA A 33 0.31 4.69 4.85
N TYR A 34 -0.37 5.81 5.11
CA TYR A 34 -1.48 5.85 6.07
C TYR A 34 -2.68 5.04 5.61
N ASN A 35 -2.99 5.04 4.31
CA ASN A 35 -4.04 4.21 3.74
C ASN A 35 -3.79 2.69 3.87
N ILE A 36 -2.57 2.28 4.23
CA ILE A 36 -2.20 0.87 4.39
C ILE A 36 -1.99 0.50 5.86
N LEU A 37 -1.36 1.39 6.64
CA LEU A 37 -0.87 1.07 7.98
C LEU A 37 -1.76 1.60 9.10
N HIS A 38 -2.48 2.70 8.87
CA HIS A 38 -3.34 3.37 9.86
C HIS A 38 -2.64 3.70 11.20
N ASN A 39 -1.32 3.83 11.19
CA ASN A 39 -0.49 4.16 12.35
C ASN A 39 0.52 5.23 11.98
N ASN A 40 0.56 6.33 12.75
CA ASN A 40 1.37 7.51 12.44
C ASN A 40 2.88 7.22 12.51
N GLU A 41 3.34 6.47 13.51
CA GLU A 41 4.76 6.16 13.70
C GLU A 41 5.26 5.27 12.57
N ASP A 42 4.52 4.20 12.25
CA ASP A 42 4.83 3.31 11.15
C ASP A 42 4.83 4.02 9.80
N CYS A 43 3.92 4.98 9.61
CA CYS A 43 3.88 5.79 8.38
C CYS A 43 5.13 6.68 8.26
N GLN A 44 5.55 7.34 9.32
CA GLN A 44 6.75 8.18 9.32
C GLN A 44 8.01 7.37 9.01
N GLU A 45 8.13 6.18 9.58
CA GLU A 45 9.22 5.26 9.28
C GLU A 45 9.21 4.85 7.80
N CYS A 46 8.07 4.42 7.26
CA CYS A 46 7.95 4.06 5.84
C CYS A 46 8.27 5.22 4.89
N VAL A 47 7.91 6.46 5.27
CA VAL A 47 8.26 7.64 4.48
C VAL A 47 9.78 7.89 4.51
N SER A 48 10.41 7.74 5.65
CA SER A 48 11.87 7.85 5.79
C SER A 48 12.60 6.79 4.97
N ASP A 49 12.15 5.54 5.05
CA ASP A 49 12.68 4.42 4.26
C ASP A 49 12.48 4.64 2.75
N THR A 50 11.37 5.29 2.36
CA THR A 50 11.12 5.66 0.96
C THR A 50 12.19 6.60 0.44
N TYR A 51 12.63 7.57 1.22
CA TYR A 51 13.69 8.49 0.80
C TYR A 51 15.04 7.77 0.67
N LEU A 52 15.35 6.87 1.60
CA LEU A 52 16.56 6.06 1.55
C LEU A 52 16.57 5.13 0.32
N ASP A 53 15.46 4.43 0.06
CA ASP A 53 15.34 3.56 -1.12
C ASP A 53 15.41 4.36 -2.42
N THR A 54 14.82 5.57 -2.46
CA THR A 54 14.93 6.46 -3.62
C THR A 54 16.36 6.90 -3.84
N TRP A 55 17.09 7.26 -2.77
CA TRP A 55 18.50 7.60 -2.82
C TRP A 55 19.35 6.45 -3.35
N ASN A 56 19.07 5.24 -2.92
CA ASN A 56 19.82 4.06 -3.37
C ASN A 56 19.48 3.66 -4.81
N ALA A 57 18.26 3.90 -5.25
CA ALA A 57 17.83 3.55 -6.60
C ALA A 57 18.26 4.55 -7.68
N ILE A 58 18.49 5.80 -7.33
CA ILE A 58 18.94 6.86 -8.24
C ILE A 58 20.36 7.33 -7.84
N PRO A 59 21.39 7.20 -8.68
CA PRO A 59 21.45 6.41 -9.92
C PRO A 59 21.52 4.91 -9.65
N PRO A 60 21.37 4.01 -10.63
CA PRO A 60 21.35 4.28 -12.07
C PRO A 60 19.98 4.61 -12.67
N HIS A 61 18.87 4.36 -11.92
CA HIS A 61 17.55 4.57 -12.46
C HIS A 61 17.25 6.07 -12.65
N ARG A 62 16.74 6.43 -13.85
CA ARG A 62 16.23 7.77 -14.13
C ARG A 62 14.74 7.69 -14.45
N PRO A 63 13.86 7.87 -13.45
CA PRO A 63 12.43 7.74 -13.66
C PRO A 63 11.90 8.84 -14.60
N SER A 64 11.00 8.47 -15.51
CA SER A 64 10.31 9.42 -16.39
C SER A 64 9.23 10.21 -15.65
N ILE A 65 8.59 9.60 -14.65
CA ILE A 65 7.57 10.22 -13.79
C ILE A 65 7.97 9.96 -12.33
N PHE A 66 8.51 10.98 -11.68
CA PHE A 66 9.08 10.85 -10.34
C PHE A 66 8.02 10.54 -9.27
N SER A 67 6.84 11.16 -9.36
CA SER A 67 5.72 10.88 -8.45
C SER A 67 5.31 9.41 -8.46
N THR A 68 5.20 8.81 -9.65
CA THR A 68 4.87 7.38 -9.78
C THR A 68 5.97 6.49 -9.24
N PHE A 69 7.23 6.87 -9.46
CA PHE A 69 8.38 6.12 -8.97
C PHE A 69 8.42 6.08 -7.44
N ILE A 70 8.34 7.25 -6.80
CA ILE A 70 8.37 7.34 -5.32
C ILE A 70 7.13 6.71 -4.70
N GLY A 71 5.95 6.88 -5.30
CA GLY A 71 4.71 6.26 -4.83
C GLY A 71 4.76 4.73 -4.85
N LYS A 72 5.39 4.12 -5.87
CA LYS A 72 5.61 2.67 -5.92
C LYS A 72 6.53 2.18 -4.80
N ILE A 73 7.60 2.92 -4.50
CA ILE A 73 8.52 2.59 -3.40
C ILE A 73 7.77 2.65 -2.08
N THR A 74 7.09 3.76 -1.80
CA THR A 74 6.31 3.94 -0.56
C THR A 74 5.29 2.84 -0.36
N ARG A 75 4.50 2.54 -1.41
CA ARG A 75 3.49 1.48 -1.34
C ARG A 75 4.11 0.11 -1.05
N ARG A 76 5.22 -0.25 -1.69
CA ARG A 76 5.92 -1.51 -1.45
C ARG A 76 6.37 -1.62 0.01
N ILE A 77 7.06 -0.59 0.53
CA ILE A 77 7.54 -0.57 1.91
C ILE A 77 6.38 -0.69 2.90
N SER A 78 5.30 0.06 2.68
CA SER A 78 4.12 0.02 3.55
C SER A 78 3.42 -1.35 3.54
N ILE A 79 3.30 -2.00 2.38
CA ILE A 79 2.75 -3.35 2.27
C ILE A 79 3.64 -4.37 2.98
N ASP A 80 4.96 -4.28 2.81
CA ASP A 80 5.89 -5.20 3.45
C ASP A 80 5.87 -5.04 4.97
N LYS A 81 5.76 -3.81 5.47
CA LYS A 81 5.58 -3.53 6.90
C LYS A 81 4.24 -4.06 7.42
N TYR A 82 3.15 -3.81 6.72
CA TYR A 82 1.82 -4.34 7.04
C TYR A 82 1.82 -5.87 7.14
N ARG A 83 2.46 -6.56 6.18
CA ARG A 83 2.60 -8.01 6.21
C ARG A 83 3.36 -8.51 7.44
N LYS A 84 4.47 -7.85 7.79
CA LYS A 84 5.27 -8.19 8.99
C LYS A 84 4.45 -8.03 10.27
N LEU A 85 3.75 -6.90 10.43
CA LEU A 85 2.93 -6.63 11.61
C LEU A 85 1.78 -7.64 11.78
N ASN A 86 1.17 -8.06 10.66
CA ASN A 86 0.05 -8.98 10.71
C ASN A 86 0.44 -10.46 10.62
N ALA A 87 1.69 -10.79 10.28
CA ALA A 87 2.15 -12.19 10.24
C ALA A 87 2.00 -12.89 11.61
N GLN A 88 2.29 -12.20 12.70
CA GLN A 88 2.15 -12.73 14.06
C GLN A 88 0.68 -12.93 14.48
N LYS A 89 -0.22 -12.04 14.04
CA LYS A 89 -1.66 -12.16 14.35
C LYS A 89 -2.32 -13.33 13.62
N ARG A 90 -1.77 -13.75 12.46
CA ARG A 90 -2.32 -14.82 11.62
C ARG A 90 -1.93 -16.23 12.06
N THR A 91 -0.99 -16.38 12.96
CA THR A 91 -0.49 -17.69 13.43
C THR A 91 -1.53 -18.45 14.27
N ASN A 92 -2.57 -17.78 14.75
CA ASN A 92 -3.63 -18.36 15.60
C ASN A 92 -4.90 -18.85 14.84
N GLY A 93 -4.82 -19.04 13.56
CA GLY A 93 -5.51 -20.13 12.83
C GLY A 93 -6.98 -20.04 12.51
N GLU A 94 -7.79 -19.09 12.93
CA GLU A 94 -9.18 -18.98 12.47
C GLU A 94 -9.45 -17.66 11.75
N PHE A 95 -9.46 -17.75 10.41
CA PHE A 95 -9.96 -16.69 9.55
C PHE A 95 -11.49 -16.67 9.56
N ASP A 96 -12.08 -16.13 10.59
CA ASP A 96 -13.43 -15.60 10.48
C ASP A 96 -13.29 -14.12 10.05
N LEU A 97 -13.10 -13.95 8.74
CA LEU A 97 -13.12 -12.63 8.11
C LEU A 97 -14.55 -12.11 8.19
N SER A 98 -14.86 -11.32 9.21
CA SER A 98 -16.07 -10.54 9.19
C SER A 98 -15.96 -9.48 8.09
N LEU A 99 -17.03 -9.26 7.33
CA LEU A 99 -17.11 -8.16 6.36
C LEU A 99 -16.95 -6.79 7.03
N ASP A 100 -17.16 -6.72 8.34
CA ASP A 100 -17.00 -5.52 9.17
C ASP A 100 -15.56 -5.00 9.21
N GLU A 101 -14.55 -5.88 9.04
CA GLU A 101 -13.14 -5.46 8.95
C GLU A 101 -12.82 -4.69 7.66
N LEU A 102 -13.67 -4.80 6.63
CA LEU A 102 -13.52 -4.02 5.40
C LEU A 102 -14.01 -2.57 5.57
N GLU A 103 -14.93 -2.31 6.49
CA GLU A 103 -15.45 -0.96 6.77
C GLU A 103 -14.41 -0.06 7.44
N GLU A 104 -13.50 -0.61 8.25
CA GLU A 104 -12.44 0.16 8.92
C GLU A 104 -11.35 0.68 7.95
N CYS A 105 -11.30 0.15 6.73
CA CYS A 105 -10.27 0.54 5.76
C CYS A 105 -10.60 1.76 4.92
N VAL A 106 -11.82 2.29 5.06
CA VAL A 106 -12.35 3.38 4.24
C VAL A 106 -12.68 4.58 5.12
N SER A 107 -11.70 5.11 5.82
CA SER A 107 -11.87 6.38 6.51
C SER A 107 -10.90 7.42 5.97
N SER A 108 -11.36 8.32 5.12
CA SER A 108 -10.67 9.56 4.83
C SER A 108 -11.52 10.76 5.19
N ASP A 109 -10.91 11.71 5.87
CA ASP A 109 -11.44 13.04 6.11
C ASP A 109 -11.56 13.79 4.80
N ASN A 110 -12.71 13.74 4.12
CA ASN A 110 -13.04 14.74 3.11
C ASN A 110 -14.50 14.63 2.66
N ASN A 111 -15.13 15.79 2.50
CA ASN A 111 -16.36 16.12 1.79
C ASN A 111 -17.51 15.09 1.78
N VAL A 112 -18.71 15.51 2.16
CA VAL A 112 -19.91 14.66 2.28
C VAL A 112 -20.22 13.87 0.99
N GLN A 113 -19.89 14.43 -0.18
CA GLN A 113 -20.12 13.75 -1.46
C GLN A 113 -19.16 12.57 -1.66
N ASP A 114 -17.90 12.75 -1.29
CA ASP A 114 -16.89 11.68 -1.38
C ASP A 114 -17.23 10.51 -0.44
N LYS A 115 -17.76 10.80 0.74
CA LYS A 115 -18.25 9.76 1.68
C LYS A 115 -19.43 8.95 1.13
N ILE A 116 -20.34 9.58 0.40
CA ILE A 116 -21.49 8.90 -0.21
C ILE A 116 -21.01 7.95 -1.33
N ASP A 117 -20.08 8.41 -2.16
CA ASP A 117 -19.54 7.60 -3.25
C ASP A 117 -18.64 6.45 -2.70
N GLU A 118 -17.94 6.70 -1.61
CA GLU A 118 -17.16 5.72 -0.87
C GLU A 118 -18.06 4.61 -0.27
N LEU A 119 -19.14 4.97 0.42
CA LEU A 119 -20.12 4.01 0.94
C LEU A 119 -20.75 3.15 -0.17
N ARG A 120 -21.11 3.78 -1.32
CA ARG A 120 -21.61 3.06 -2.49
C ARG A 120 -20.58 2.06 -3.05
N LEU A 121 -19.29 2.43 -3.06
CA LEU A 121 -18.22 1.55 -3.49
C LEU A 121 -18.09 0.35 -2.54
N VAL A 122 -18.09 0.59 -1.23
CA VAL A 122 -18.07 -0.46 -0.20
C VAL A 122 -19.25 -1.42 -0.37
N ASP A 123 -20.47 -0.89 -0.50
CA ASP A 123 -21.67 -1.70 -0.73
C ASP A 123 -21.58 -2.53 -2.02
N SER A 124 -21.02 -1.95 -3.07
CA SER A 124 -20.82 -2.65 -4.35
C SER A 124 -19.80 -3.78 -4.22
N ILE A 125 -18.68 -3.55 -3.50
CA ILE A 125 -17.66 -4.57 -3.22
C ILE A 125 -18.25 -5.68 -2.35
N ASN A 126 -18.98 -5.33 -1.29
CA ASN A 126 -19.61 -6.29 -0.40
C ASN A 126 -20.65 -7.15 -1.14
N SER A 127 -21.47 -6.53 -1.99
CA SER A 127 -22.44 -7.22 -2.83
C SER A 127 -21.75 -8.18 -3.80
N PHE A 128 -20.68 -7.74 -4.46
CA PHE A 128 -19.87 -8.60 -5.31
C PHE A 128 -19.27 -9.79 -4.53
N LEU A 129 -18.66 -9.53 -3.38
CA LEU A 129 -18.07 -10.57 -2.54
C LEU A 129 -19.09 -11.58 -2.05
N ALA A 130 -20.36 -11.17 -1.83
CA ALA A 130 -21.43 -12.06 -1.46
C ALA A 130 -21.80 -13.04 -2.59
N THR A 131 -21.58 -12.68 -3.87
CA THR A 131 -21.91 -13.54 -5.02
C THR A 131 -20.88 -14.63 -5.29
N ILE A 132 -19.63 -14.48 -4.83
CA ILE A 132 -18.56 -15.45 -5.08
C ILE A 132 -18.48 -16.51 -3.97
N LYS A 133 -17.91 -17.67 -4.32
CA LYS A 133 -17.73 -18.77 -3.38
C LYS A 133 -16.87 -18.36 -2.18
N LYS A 134 -17.16 -18.92 -0.98
CA LYS A 134 -16.46 -18.60 0.28
C LYS A 134 -14.94 -18.70 0.16
N GLU A 135 -14.42 -19.71 -0.56
CA GLU A 135 -12.97 -19.88 -0.77
C GLU A 135 -12.37 -18.77 -1.64
N ASP A 136 -13.03 -18.45 -2.76
CA ASP A 136 -12.56 -17.43 -3.69
C ASP A 136 -12.64 -16.04 -3.04
N ARG A 137 -13.66 -15.80 -2.19
CA ARG A 137 -13.76 -14.60 -1.35
C ARG A 137 -12.57 -14.47 -0.40
N LYS A 138 -12.19 -15.55 0.30
CA LYS A 138 -11.02 -15.55 1.17
C LYS A 138 -9.73 -15.23 0.41
N ILE A 139 -9.56 -15.82 -0.76
CA ILE A 139 -8.40 -15.54 -1.64
C ILE A 139 -8.40 -14.07 -2.06
N PHE A 140 -9.54 -13.54 -2.50
CA PHE A 140 -9.67 -12.14 -2.88
C PHE A 140 -9.28 -11.19 -1.73
N VAL A 141 -9.82 -11.41 -0.54
CA VAL A 141 -9.51 -10.59 0.64
C VAL A 141 -8.03 -10.71 1.00
N CYS A 142 -7.46 -11.90 1.01
CA CYS A 142 -6.03 -12.07 1.25
C CYS A 142 -5.17 -11.31 0.22
N ARG A 143 -5.58 -11.32 -1.05
CA ARG A 143 -4.83 -10.68 -2.13
C ARG A 143 -4.90 -9.16 -2.08
N TYR A 144 -6.10 -8.61 -1.93
CA TYR A 144 -6.36 -7.18 -2.14
C TYR A 144 -6.43 -6.38 -0.84
N PHE A 145 -6.83 -7.01 0.25
CA PHE A 145 -6.95 -6.36 1.55
C PHE A 145 -5.68 -6.59 2.39
N TYR A 146 -5.27 -7.84 2.58
CA TYR A 146 -4.05 -8.16 3.34
C TYR A 146 -2.77 -8.08 2.51
N PHE A 147 -2.87 -7.84 1.21
CA PHE A 147 -1.74 -7.75 0.28
C PHE A 147 -0.84 -8.99 0.28
N ASP A 148 -1.40 -10.17 0.57
CA ASP A 148 -0.65 -11.42 0.56
C ASP A 148 -0.02 -11.68 -0.82
N SER A 149 1.17 -12.26 -0.83
CA SER A 149 1.78 -12.68 -2.08
C SER A 149 1.04 -13.88 -2.68
N ILE A 150 1.15 -14.07 -4.00
CA ILE A 150 0.56 -15.25 -4.66
C ILE A 150 1.09 -16.54 -4.04
N ASP A 151 2.39 -16.58 -3.73
CA ASP A 151 3.04 -17.71 -3.08
C ASP A 151 2.44 -18.03 -1.68
N ASP A 152 2.17 -16.99 -0.88
CA ASP A 152 1.56 -17.19 0.44
C ASP A 152 0.13 -17.69 0.31
N ILE A 153 -0.63 -17.15 -0.65
CA ILE A 153 -2.00 -17.57 -0.94
C ILE A 153 -2.02 -19.02 -1.41
N THR A 154 -1.16 -19.39 -2.38
CA THR A 154 -1.12 -20.76 -2.89
C THR A 154 -0.77 -21.78 -1.82
N LYS A 155 0.19 -21.46 -0.96
CA LYS A 155 0.56 -22.31 0.19
C LYS A 155 -0.56 -22.44 1.21
N ARG A 156 -1.21 -21.31 1.55
CA ARG A 156 -2.26 -21.27 2.58
C ARG A 156 -3.53 -22.00 2.16
N PHE A 157 -3.97 -21.80 0.92
CA PHE A 157 -5.22 -22.36 0.41
C PHE A 157 -5.03 -23.65 -0.41
N ASN A 158 -3.78 -24.13 -0.52
CA ASN A 158 -3.41 -25.28 -1.33
C ASN A 158 -4.04 -25.21 -2.74
N CYS A 159 -3.89 -24.07 -3.40
CA CYS A 159 -4.47 -23.81 -4.72
C CYS A 159 -3.38 -23.46 -5.75
N SER A 160 -3.74 -23.52 -7.03
CA SER A 160 -2.83 -23.14 -8.11
C SER A 160 -2.62 -21.62 -8.18
N GLU A 161 -1.49 -21.18 -8.73
CA GLU A 161 -1.24 -19.77 -9.02
C GLU A 161 -2.33 -19.14 -9.90
N SER A 162 -2.86 -19.90 -10.84
CA SER A 162 -3.94 -19.43 -11.73
C SER A 162 -5.22 -19.12 -10.97
N LYS A 163 -5.47 -19.82 -9.84
CA LYS A 163 -6.61 -19.53 -8.94
C LYS A 163 -6.33 -18.36 -8.02
N ALA A 164 -5.07 -18.12 -7.67
CA ALA A 164 -4.64 -17.04 -6.79
C ALA A 164 -4.43 -15.69 -7.52
N LYS A 165 -4.33 -15.70 -8.82
CA LYS A 165 -4.26 -14.52 -9.71
C LYS A 165 -5.63 -13.98 -10.03
#